data_1fc56127ab2f33b68d6fd63d98ce2711
#
_entry.id   1fc56127ab2f33b68d6fd63d98ce2711
#
_cell.length_a   1.000
_cell.length_b   1.000
_cell.length_c   1.000
_cell.angle_alpha   90.00
_cell.angle_beta   90.00
_cell.angle_gamma   90.00
#
_symmetry.space_group_name_H-M   'P 1'
#
loop_
_entity.id
_entity.type
_entity.pdbx_description
1 polymer ?
#
loop_
_entity_poly.entity_id
_entity_poly.type
_entity_poly.pdbx_seq_one_letter_code
_entity_poly.pdbx_strand_id
1 'polypeptide(L)'
;KGKAGSPYAVKDFFDVAPDLAEDVSNRMREFHDLVKRSHQQRLKVIIDFVPNHVCRQYQSLQKPDSVPALGENDDTSMSFSAANNFYYIPGELFQIPEGINTEGLPPYYEMPAKATGNNVFKAQPQKTDWYETIKLNYGVDFQQNEAQYFEPVPQTWHRMYEVLHFWAQKGVDGFRIDMAEMVPVEFWGW
;
A
#
# COMPACT_ATOMS: atom_id res chain seq x y z
N LYS A 1 5.26 -8.86 -3.23
CA LYS A 1 6.18 -8.56 -2.10
C LYS A 1 7.34 -7.72 -2.57
N GLY A 2 7.91 -6.90 -1.67
CA GLY A 2 9.10 -6.11 -1.92
C GLY A 2 10.37 -6.98 -2.05
N LYS A 3 11.50 -6.34 -2.39
CA LYS A 3 12.79 -7.04 -2.59
C LYS A 3 13.41 -7.53 -1.27
N ALA A 4 13.15 -6.88 -0.15
CA ALA A 4 13.52 -7.36 1.18
C ALA A 4 12.72 -8.61 1.61
N GLY A 5 11.67 -8.95 0.88
CA GLY A 5 10.97 -10.22 0.97
C GLY A 5 9.74 -10.24 1.86
N SER A 6 9.34 -9.10 2.46
CA SER A 6 8.10 -9.05 3.24
C SER A 6 6.88 -9.26 2.35
N PRO A 7 5.99 -10.23 2.66
CA PRO A 7 4.72 -10.39 1.95
C PRO A 7 3.79 -9.20 2.16
N TYR A 8 3.97 -8.44 3.24
CA TYR A 8 3.17 -7.27 3.59
C TYR A 8 3.66 -5.98 2.93
N ALA A 9 4.80 -5.97 2.22
CA ALA A 9 5.20 -4.90 1.32
C ALA A 9 4.45 -5.06 -0.01
N VAL A 10 3.19 -4.65 -0.04
CA VAL A 10 2.27 -4.82 -1.19
C VAL A 10 2.75 -4.01 -2.38
N LYS A 11 2.89 -4.65 -3.53
CA LYS A 11 3.32 -4.02 -4.79
C LYS A 11 2.17 -3.57 -5.68
N ASP A 12 1.04 -4.26 -5.59
CA ASP A 12 -0.18 -3.94 -6.32
C ASP A 12 -1.38 -4.43 -5.50
N PHE A 13 -2.30 -3.53 -5.19
CA PHE A 13 -3.54 -3.87 -4.48
C PHE A 13 -4.58 -4.54 -5.38
N PHE A 14 -4.42 -4.49 -6.70
CA PHE A 14 -5.41 -4.97 -7.66
C PHE A 14 -4.97 -6.24 -8.39
N ASP A 15 -3.89 -6.88 -7.92
CA ASP A 15 -3.34 -8.05 -8.60
C ASP A 15 -2.96 -9.17 -7.60
N VAL A 16 -2.86 -10.37 -8.15
CA VAL A 16 -2.36 -11.56 -7.43
C VAL A 16 -0.86 -11.69 -7.65
N ALA A 17 -0.11 -12.06 -6.60
CA ALA A 17 1.32 -12.28 -6.73
C ALA A 17 1.62 -13.34 -7.80
N PRO A 18 2.49 -13.05 -8.78
CA PRO A 18 2.83 -14.00 -9.84
C PRO A 18 3.32 -15.35 -9.35
N ASP A 19 4.03 -15.36 -8.22
CA ASP A 19 4.59 -16.56 -7.59
C ASP A 19 3.51 -17.56 -7.10
N LEU A 20 2.24 -17.16 -7.05
CA LEU A 20 1.11 -17.99 -6.59
C LEU A 20 0.37 -18.67 -7.75
N ALA A 21 0.70 -18.34 -8.99
CA ALA A 21 0.02 -18.87 -10.17
C ALA A 21 0.84 -19.96 -10.86
N GLU A 22 0.15 -20.94 -11.44
CA GLU A 22 0.75 -21.90 -12.36
C GLU A 22 1.07 -21.24 -13.71
N ASP A 23 0.14 -20.41 -14.20
CA ASP A 23 0.34 -19.55 -15.37
C ASP A 23 0.21 -18.08 -14.96
N VAL A 24 1.34 -17.38 -14.90
CA VAL A 24 1.42 -15.97 -14.48
C VAL A 24 0.49 -15.07 -15.30
N SER A 25 0.30 -15.35 -16.58
CA SER A 25 -0.57 -14.56 -17.45
C SER A 25 -2.06 -14.73 -17.08
N ASN A 26 -2.41 -15.85 -16.48
CA ASN A 26 -3.76 -16.22 -16.07
C ASN A 26 -4.04 -16.11 -14.56
N ARG A 27 -3.12 -15.55 -13.77
CA ARG A 27 -3.20 -15.51 -12.29
C ARG A 27 -4.53 -15.03 -11.74
N MET A 28 -5.13 -14.01 -12.33
CA MET A 28 -6.44 -13.51 -11.89
C MET A 28 -7.58 -14.50 -12.17
N ARG A 29 -7.51 -15.23 -13.28
CA ARG A 29 -8.47 -16.30 -13.58
C ARG A 29 -8.30 -17.46 -12.61
N GLU A 30 -7.07 -17.87 -12.34
CA GLU A 30 -6.77 -18.94 -11.39
C GLU A 30 -7.26 -18.59 -9.97
N PHE A 31 -7.10 -17.34 -9.54
CA PHE A 31 -7.66 -16.85 -8.29
C PHE A 31 -9.20 -16.91 -8.28
N HIS A 32 -9.86 -16.45 -9.35
CA HIS A 32 -11.31 -16.55 -9.47
C HIS A 32 -11.79 -18.01 -9.41
N ASP A 33 -11.09 -18.92 -10.09
CA ASP A 33 -11.41 -20.35 -10.05
C ASP A 33 -11.19 -20.96 -8.67
N LEU A 34 -10.17 -20.50 -7.91
CA LEU A 34 -9.97 -20.85 -6.51
C LEU A 34 -11.16 -20.44 -5.65
N VAL A 35 -11.60 -19.17 -5.75
CA VAL A 35 -12.78 -18.66 -5.02
C VAL A 35 -14.01 -19.52 -5.35
N LYS A 36 -14.26 -19.77 -6.62
CA LYS A 36 -15.39 -20.60 -7.06
C LYS A 36 -15.36 -22.03 -6.50
N ARG A 37 -14.19 -22.69 -6.55
CA ARG A 37 -14.03 -24.05 -5.96
C ARG A 37 -14.24 -24.04 -4.45
N SER A 38 -13.75 -23.02 -3.75
CA SER A 38 -13.95 -22.86 -2.31
C SER A 38 -15.44 -22.75 -1.97
N HIS A 39 -16.18 -21.92 -2.68
CA HIS A 39 -17.62 -21.74 -2.48
C HIS A 39 -18.42 -23.02 -2.78
N GLN A 40 -18.04 -23.80 -3.78
CA GLN A 40 -18.64 -25.12 -4.06
C GLN A 40 -18.49 -26.09 -2.89
N GLN A 41 -17.39 -25.94 -2.11
CA GLN A 41 -17.16 -26.69 -0.88
C GLN A 41 -17.75 -26.01 0.37
N ARG A 42 -18.54 -24.95 0.21
CA ARG A 42 -19.13 -24.14 1.31
C ARG A 42 -18.06 -23.48 2.20
N LEU A 43 -16.87 -23.23 1.67
CA LEU A 43 -15.82 -22.47 2.34
C LEU A 43 -15.95 -21.00 1.98
N LYS A 44 -15.60 -20.14 2.94
CA LYS A 44 -15.46 -18.70 2.73
C LYS A 44 -14.02 -18.36 2.40
N VAL A 45 -13.83 -17.37 1.53
CA VAL A 45 -12.50 -16.88 1.16
C VAL A 45 -12.28 -15.52 1.82
N ILE A 46 -11.25 -15.44 2.66
CA ILE A 46 -10.79 -14.22 3.30
C ILE A 46 -9.38 -13.95 2.79
N ILE A 47 -9.11 -12.71 2.40
CA ILE A 47 -7.77 -12.29 1.98
C ILE A 47 -7.20 -11.24 2.94
N ASP A 48 -5.85 -11.15 2.99
CA ASP A 48 -5.19 -10.10 3.73
C ASP A 48 -5.36 -8.75 3.01
N PHE A 49 -5.67 -7.73 3.80
CA PHE A 49 -5.69 -6.33 3.39
C PHE A 49 -4.72 -5.53 4.25
N VAL A 50 -3.77 -4.85 3.61
CA VAL A 50 -2.68 -4.13 4.27
C VAL A 50 -2.86 -2.62 4.05
N PRO A 51 -3.72 -1.94 4.83
CA PRO A 51 -4.08 -0.55 4.56
C PRO A 51 -3.04 0.48 5.03
N ASN A 52 -2.12 0.11 5.92
CA ASN A 52 -1.21 1.05 6.55
C ASN A 52 -0.10 1.55 5.62
N HIS A 53 0.37 0.70 4.70
CA HIS A 53 1.55 0.99 3.86
C HIS A 53 1.55 0.18 2.57
N VAL A 54 2.41 0.60 1.65
CA VAL A 54 2.70 -0.12 0.41
C VAL A 54 4.21 -0.30 0.25
N CYS A 55 4.63 -1.18 -0.66
CA CYS A 55 6.03 -1.27 -1.08
C CYS A 55 6.49 0.04 -1.74
N ARG A 56 7.76 0.46 -1.55
CA ARG A 56 8.32 1.62 -2.26
C ARG A 56 8.25 1.50 -3.78
N GLN A 57 8.26 0.28 -4.29
CA GLN A 57 8.11 0.00 -5.72
C GLN A 57 6.64 -0.33 -6.07
N TYR A 58 5.68 0.24 -5.31
CA TYR A 58 4.26 0.07 -5.62
C TYR A 58 3.96 0.58 -7.02
N GLN A 59 3.34 -0.27 -7.81
CA GLN A 59 2.82 0.07 -9.13
C GLN A 59 1.63 -0.83 -9.42
N SER A 60 0.50 -0.23 -9.71
CA SER A 60 -0.72 -0.97 -10.01
C SER A 60 -0.86 -1.17 -11.52
N LEU A 61 -0.77 -2.43 -11.96
CA LEU A 61 -0.86 -2.82 -13.38
C LEU A 61 -2.28 -3.27 -13.76
N GLN A 62 -3.09 -3.68 -12.78
CA GLN A 62 -4.42 -4.26 -12.98
C GLN A 62 -5.56 -3.39 -12.38
N LYS A 63 -5.25 -2.17 -11.93
CA LYS A 63 -6.27 -1.27 -11.41
C LYS A 63 -7.29 -0.92 -12.50
N PRO A 64 -8.58 -0.71 -12.14
CA PRO A 64 -9.55 -0.14 -13.06
C PRO A 64 -9.09 1.23 -13.59
N ASP A 65 -9.33 1.52 -14.87
CA ASP A 65 -8.92 2.79 -15.51
C ASP A 65 -9.54 4.02 -14.82
N SER A 66 -10.72 3.87 -14.24
CA SER A 66 -11.40 4.92 -13.50
C SER A 66 -10.79 5.25 -12.13
N VAL A 67 -9.89 4.41 -11.63
CA VAL A 67 -9.25 4.59 -10.32
C VAL A 67 -7.89 5.27 -10.52
N PRO A 68 -7.64 6.49 -10.02
CA PRO A 68 -6.33 7.11 -10.06
C PRO A 68 -5.29 6.29 -9.29
N ALA A 69 -4.04 6.31 -9.74
CA ALA A 69 -2.96 5.65 -9.01
C ALA A 69 -2.68 6.34 -7.66
N LEU A 70 -2.16 5.57 -6.70
CA LEU A 70 -1.69 6.16 -5.44
C LEU A 70 -0.56 7.16 -5.71
N GLY A 71 -0.70 8.36 -5.18
CA GLY A 71 0.27 9.45 -5.33
C GLY A 71 0.19 10.21 -6.66
N GLU A 72 -0.71 9.84 -7.57
CA GLU A 72 -0.82 10.47 -8.91
C GLU A 72 -1.08 11.97 -8.84
N ASN A 73 -1.88 12.40 -7.86
CA ASN A 73 -2.29 13.79 -7.68
C ASN A 73 -1.67 14.45 -6.43
N ASP A 74 -0.65 13.84 -5.84
CA ASP A 74 -0.03 14.34 -4.62
C ASP A 74 0.81 15.61 -4.90
N ASP A 75 0.69 16.59 -4.01
CA ASP A 75 1.61 17.72 -3.95
C ASP A 75 2.88 17.29 -3.20
N THR A 76 3.92 16.97 -3.96
CA THR A 76 5.19 16.48 -3.43
C THR A 76 6.08 17.56 -2.82
N SER A 77 5.67 18.84 -2.90
CA SER A 77 6.39 19.97 -2.27
C SER A 77 6.06 20.11 -0.78
N MET A 78 5.00 19.43 -0.30
CA MET A 78 4.54 19.46 1.07
C MET A 78 4.88 18.17 1.81
N SER A 79 5.38 18.28 3.05
CA SER A 79 5.61 17.09 3.90
C SER A 79 4.31 16.38 4.29
N PHE A 80 3.25 17.17 4.51
CA PHE A 80 1.90 16.71 4.77
C PHE A 80 0.88 17.54 4.00
N SER A 81 -0.11 16.87 3.45
CA SER A 81 -1.38 17.44 2.99
C SER A 81 -2.44 16.36 3.12
N ALA A 82 -3.60 16.64 3.69
CA ALA A 82 -4.70 15.67 3.80
C ALA A 82 -5.20 15.16 2.44
N ALA A 83 -4.92 15.90 1.35
CA ALA A 83 -5.24 15.50 -0.02
C ALA A 83 -4.23 14.51 -0.61
N ASN A 84 -3.02 14.39 -0.05
CA ASN A 84 -1.98 13.49 -0.51
C ASN A 84 -2.22 12.05 -0.04
N ASN A 85 -1.83 11.07 -0.88
CA ASN A 85 -1.83 9.66 -0.48
C ASN A 85 -0.61 9.28 0.37
N PHE A 86 0.48 10.05 0.29
CA PHE A 86 1.73 9.78 0.98
C PHE A 86 2.22 10.99 1.77
N TYR A 87 3.16 10.72 2.70
CA TYR A 87 3.94 11.74 3.39
C TYR A 87 5.27 11.90 2.69
N TYR A 88 5.67 13.12 2.39
CA TYR A 88 6.92 13.42 1.68
C TYR A 88 7.96 14.05 2.58
N ILE A 89 9.22 13.97 2.13
CA ILE A 89 10.37 14.67 2.72
C ILE A 89 10.90 15.58 1.59
N PRO A 90 10.32 16.81 1.47
CA PRO A 90 10.58 17.69 0.34
C PRO A 90 12.07 18.02 0.18
N GLY A 91 12.55 17.95 -1.06
CA GLY A 91 13.94 18.27 -1.40
C GLY A 91 14.97 17.21 -1.05
N GLU A 92 14.57 16.08 -0.43
CA GLU A 92 15.50 15.02 -0.05
C GLU A 92 15.34 13.77 -0.92
N LEU A 93 16.45 13.18 -1.34
CA LEU A 93 16.51 11.91 -2.06
C LEU A 93 16.51 10.74 -1.06
N PHE A 94 15.66 9.74 -1.29
CA PHE A 94 15.67 8.53 -0.50
C PHE A 94 17.02 7.81 -0.60
N GLN A 95 17.55 7.42 0.55
CA GLN A 95 18.79 6.68 0.67
C GLN A 95 18.51 5.30 1.31
N ILE A 96 19.00 4.27 0.64
CA ILE A 96 18.91 2.90 1.18
C ILE A 96 19.73 2.86 2.48
N PRO A 97 19.20 2.24 3.55
CA PRO A 97 19.92 2.13 4.82
C PRO A 97 21.30 1.49 4.66
N GLU A 98 22.26 1.94 5.46
CA GLU A 98 23.59 1.35 5.50
C GLU A 98 23.54 -0.14 5.83
N GLY A 99 24.43 -0.93 5.21
CA GLY A 99 24.54 -2.37 5.43
C GLY A 99 23.47 -3.23 4.74
N ILE A 100 22.64 -2.64 3.87
CA ILE A 100 21.77 -3.39 2.97
C ILE A 100 22.57 -3.77 1.72
N ASN A 101 22.64 -5.08 1.41
CA ASN A 101 23.24 -5.54 0.18
C ASN A 101 22.34 -5.20 -1.02
N THR A 102 22.84 -4.38 -1.92
CA THR A 102 22.16 -3.99 -3.16
C THR A 102 22.82 -4.56 -4.42
N GLU A 103 23.80 -5.45 -4.25
CA GLU A 103 24.52 -6.07 -5.36
C GLU A 103 23.57 -6.81 -6.29
N GLY A 104 23.69 -6.56 -7.60
CA GLY A 104 22.79 -7.16 -8.61
C GLY A 104 21.38 -6.59 -8.65
N LEU A 105 21.04 -5.62 -7.80
CA LEU A 105 19.74 -4.95 -7.86
C LEU A 105 19.81 -3.70 -8.76
N PRO A 106 18.77 -3.40 -9.53
CA PRO A 106 18.70 -2.15 -10.27
C PRO A 106 18.69 -0.97 -9.29
N PRO A 107 19.29 0.18 -9.68
CA PRO A 107 19.20 1.39 -8.88
C PRO A 107 17.76 1.75 -8.55
N TYR A 108 17.51 2.18 -7.30
CA TYR A 108 16.22 2.72 -6.89
C TYR A 108 16.34 4.23 -6.71
N TYR A 109 15.43 4.97 -7.32
CA TYR A 109 15.37 6.43 -7.26
C TYR A 109 14.01 6.87 -6.75
N GLU A 110 13.98 7.66 -5.67
CA GLU A 110 12.77 8.27 -5.12
C GLU A 110 13.08 9.67 -4.62
N MET A 111 12.57 10.68 -5.34
CA MET A 111 12.71 12.09 -4.97
C MET A 111 11.39 12.83 -5.23
N PRO A 112 10.83 13.51 -4.21
CA PRO A 112 11.27 13.48 -2.81
C PRO A 112 11.08 12.11 -2.15
N ALA A 113 11.87 11.83 -1.13
CA ALA A 113 11.70 10.64 -0.29
C ALA A 113 10.34 10.63 0.39
N LYS A 114 9.85 9.44 0.77
CA LYS A 114 8.59 9.26 1.48
C LYS A 114 8.81 8.60 2.85
N ALA A 115 7.95 8.91 3.81
CA ALA A 115 7.98 8.29 5.13
C ALA A 115 7.78 6.77 5.05
N THR A 116 8.43 6.02 5.94
CA THR A 116 8.29 4.57 6.05
C THR A 116 6.96 4.17 6.69
N GLY A 117 6.53 2.94 6.46
CA GLY A 117 5.27 2.41 6.99
C GLY A 117 5.13 2.45 8.52
N ASN A 118 6.24 2.51 9.25
CA ASN A 118 6.29 2.67 10.70
C ASN A 118 6.55 4.12 11.18
N ASN A 119 6.11 5.10 10.40
CA ASN A 119 6.13 6.53 10.76
C ASN A 119 7.54 7.13 10.94
N VAL A 120 8.53 6.72 10.15
CA VAL A 120 9.85 7.35 10.14
C VAL A 120 9.93 8.37 9.01
N PHE A 121 9.99 9.65 9.37
CA PHE A 121 10.01 10.81 8.44
C PHE A 121 11.43 11.25 8.16
N LYS A 122 12.25 10.36 7.56
CA LYS A 122 13.64 10.61 7.18
C LYS A 122 13.92 10.04 5.81
N ALA A 123 14.69 10.77 5.00
CA ALA A 123 15.12 10.31 3.69
C ALA A 123 16.12 9.13 3.78
N GLN A 124 16.86 9.02 4.89
CA GLN A 124 17.72 7.89 5.22
C GLN A 124 17.21 7.18 6.48
N PRO A 125 16.26 6.25 6.37
CA PRO A 125 15.82 5.44 7.49
C PRO A 125 16.91 4.46 7.93
N GLN A 126 16.77 3.89 9.13
CA GLN A 126 17.65 2.82 9.60
C GLN A 126 17.21 1.46 9.01
N LYS A 127 18.09 0.46 9.10
CA LYS A 127 17.79 -0.92 8.67
C LYS A 127 16.62 -1.55 9.44
N THR A 128 16.40 -1.14 10.68
CA THR A 128 15.28 -1.58 11.54
C THR A 128 13.97 -0.88 11.25
N ASP A 129 14.00 0.24 10.53
CA ASP A 129 12.80 0.90 10.06
C ASP A 129 12.23 0.10 8.87
N TRP A 130 10.95 0.22 8.63
CA TRP A 130 10.34 -0.50 7.52
C TRP A 130 10.70 0.16 6.17
N TYR A 131 12.01 0.27 5.91
CA TYR A 131 12.59 1.05 4.82
C TYR A 131 12.08 0.67 3.42
N GLU A 132 11.61 -0.57 3.23
CA GLU A 132 11.04 -1.04 1.96
C GLU A 132 9.59 -0.58 1.75
N THR A 133 8.98 0.04 2.74
CA THR A 133 7.58 0.44 2.71
C THR A 133 7.40 1.96 2.74
N ILE A 134 6.24 2.42 2.27
CA ILE A 134 5.81 3.81 2.29
C ILE A 134 4.49 3.89 3.06
N LYS A 135 4.43 4.80 4.04
CA LYS A 135 3.22 5.07 4.81
C LYS A 135 2.11 5.66 3.93
N LEU A 136 0.90 5.12 4.03
CA LEU A 136 -0.29 5.74 3.46
C LEU A 136 -0.84 6.83 4.39
N ASN A 137 -1.25 7.95 3.80
CA ASN A 137 -1.74 9.12 4.51
C ASN A 137 -3.27 9.11 4.57
N TYR A 138 -3.80 8.91 5.76
CA TYR A 138 -5.23 8.93 6.05
C TYR A 138 -5.73 10.27 6.59
N GLY A 139 -4.98 11.36 6.41
CA GLY A 139 -5.35 12.68 6.91
C GLY A 139 -4.91 12.94 8.36
N VAL A 140 -3.92 12.21 8.86
CA VAL A 140 -3.32 12.43 10.19
C VAL A 140 -1.91 13.01 10.02
N ASP A 141 -1.66 14.19 10.57
CA ASP A 141 -0.32 14.78 10.57
C ASP A 141 0.49 14.31 11.78
N PHE A 142 1.27 13.26 11.60
CA PHE A 142 2.14 12.70 12.63
C PHE A 142 3.28 13.63 13.06
N GLN A 143 3.59 14.67 12.30
CA GLN A 143 4.61 15.66 12.62
C GLN A 143 4.04 16.86 13.40
N GLN A 144 2.69 16.96 13.48
CA GLN A 144 1.96 17.99 14.20
C GLN A 144 1.05 17.36 15.27
N ASN A 145 1.64 16.56 16.13
CA ASN A 145 0.97 15.97 17.30
C ASN A 145 -0.27 15.14 16.92
N GLU A 146 -0.21 14.42 15.79
CA GLU A 146 -1.30 13.58 15.25
C GLU A 146 -2.59 14.36 14.96
N ALA A 147 -2.44 15.61 14.52
CA ALA A 147 -3.58 16.44 14.13
C ALA A 147 -4.36 15.76 12.99
N GLN A 148 -5.68 15.72 13.13
CA GLN A 148 -6.59 14.99 12.24
C GLN A 148 -7.29 15.95 11.26
N TYR A 149 -7.32 15.58 9.98
CA TYR A 149 -7.90 16.34 8.88
C TYR A 149 -8.77 15.41 8.03
N PHE A 150 -10.01 15.19 8.45
CA PHE A 150 -10.94 14.26 7.82
C PHE A 150 -12.06 14.94 7.03
N GLU A 151 -12.06 16.28 7.01
CA GLU A 151 -12.99 17.11 6.23
C GLU A 151 -12.21 18.07 5.31
N PRO A 152 -12.29 17.92 4.00
CA PRO A 152 -12.98 16.85 3.26
C PRO A 152 -12.33 15.48 3.48
N VAL A 153 -13.09 14.40 3.21
CA VAL A 153 -12.59 13.02 3.35
C VAL A 153 -11.29 12.84 2.56
N PRO A 154 -10.22 12.33 3.19
CA PRO A 154 -8.92 12.13 2.54
C PRO A 154 -9.00 11.21 1.31
N GLN A 155 -8.24 11.53 0.26
CA GLN A 155 -8.24 10.75 -0.97
C GLN A 155 -7.85 9.27 -0.76
N THR A 156 -6.99 8.99 0.20
CA THR A 156 -6.58 7.62 0.55
C THR A 156 -7.76 6.75 0.97
N TRP A 157 -8.77 7.31 1.67
CA TRP A 157 -9.96 6.57 2.06
C TRP A 157 -10.71 6.05 0.83
N HIS A 158 -10.92 6.90 -0.16
CA HIS A 158 -11.55 6.51 -1.42
C HIS A 158 -10.72 5.44 -2.16
N ARG A 159 -9.37 5.57 -2.18
CA ARG A 159 -8.51 4.56 -2.81
C ARG A 159 -8.61 3.20 -2.12
N MET A 160 -8.65 3.16 -0.79
CA MET A 160 -8.77 1.92 -0.05
C MET A 160 -10.17 1.31 -0.18
N TYR A 161 -11.22 2.14 -0.23
CA TYR A 161 -12.55 1.67 -0.55
C TYR A 161 -12.59 0.97 -1.92
N GLU A 162 -11.99 1.57 -2.96
CA GLU A 162 -11.92 0.96 -4.30
C GLU A 162 -11.20 -0.39 -4.31
N VAL A 163 -10.14 -0.54 -3.51
CA VAL A 163 -9.44 -1.83 -3.34
C VAL A 163 -10.38 -2.88 -2.73
N LEU A 164 -11.05 -2.56 -1.63
CA LEU A 164 -11.97 -3.48 -0.97
C LEU A 164 -13.14 -3.85 -1.89
N HIS A 165 -13.70 -2.86 -2.58
CA HIS A 165 -14.79 -3.07 -3.54
C HIS A 165 -14.38 -3.96 -4.71
N PHE A 166 -13.19 -3.75 -5.26
CA PHE A 166 -12.65 -4.58 -6.35
C PHE A 166 -12.58 -6.07 -5.97
N TRP A 167 -12.05 -6.39 -4.80
CA TRP A 167 -11.94 -7.78 -4.35
C TRP A 167 -13.28 -8.38 -3.94
N ALA A 168 -14.17 -7.59 -3.33
CA ALA A 168 -15.54 -8.02 -3.03
C ALA A 168 -16.30 -8.40 -4.31
N GLN A 169 -16.16 -7.61 -5.39
CA GLN A 169 -16.75 -7.95 -6.70
C GLN A 169 -16.16 -9.23 -7.32
N LYS A 170 -14.97 -9.64 -6.93
CA LYS A 170 -14.36 -10.91 -7.36
C LYS A 170 -14.77 -12.11 -6.49
N GLY A 171 -15.70 -11.90 -5.55
CA GLY A 171 -16.29 -12.95 -4.75
C GLY A 171 -15.54 -13.26 -3.45
N VAL A 172 -14.61 -12.40 -3.03
CA VAL A 172 -13.99 -12.50 -1.71
C VAL A 172 -15.03 -12.21 -0.63
N ASP A 173 -15.14 -13.07 0.37
CA ASP A 173 -16.16 -13.01 1.42
C ASP A 173 -15.81 -12.10 2.59
N GLY A 174 -14.52 -11.74 2.72
CA GLY A 174 -14.05 -10.86 3.79
C GLY A 174 -12.57 -10.57 3.73
N PHE A 175 -12.12 -9.75 4.69
CA PHE A 175 -10.74 -9.28 4.77
C PHE A 175 -10.18 -9.50 6.17
N ARG A 176 -8.94 -9.97 6.24
CA ARG A 176 -8.13 -9.89 7.45
C ARG A 176 -7.30 -8.63 7.34
N ILE A 177 -7.47 -7.72 8.27
CA ILE A 177 -6.80 -6.42 8.25
C ILE A 177 -5.46 -6.53 8.96
N ASP A 178 -4.38 -6.23 8.24
CA ASP A 178 -3.06 -6.13 8.81
C ASP A 178 -2.81 -4.72 9.35
N MET A 179 -2.27 -4.60 10.57
CA MET A 179 -1.94 -3.32 11.23
C MET A 179 -3.13 -2.35 11.27
N ALA A 180 -4.32 -2.86 11.58
CA ALA A 180 -5.55 -2.06 11.64
C ALA A 180 -5.47 -0.87 12.60
N GLU A 181 -4.71 -1.03 13.69
CA GLU A 181 -4.49 -0.01 14.72
C GLU A 181 -3.63 1.17 14.26
N MET A 182 -2.91 1.02 13.14
CA MET A 182 -2.12 2.10 12.54
C MET A 182 -2.91 2.96 11.55
N VAL A 183 -4.20 2.69 11.39
CA VAL A 183 -5.13 3.41 10.53
C VAL A 183 -6.22 4.03 11.40
N PRO A 184 -6.62 5.31 11.15
CA PRO A 184 -7.62 5.98 11.96
C PRO A 184 -8.93 5.20 12.08
N VAL A 185 -9.48 5.15 13.30
CA VAL A 185 -10.75 4.44 13.55
C VAL A 185 -11.90 5.05 12.76
N GLU A 186 -11.84 6.33 12.46
CA GLU A 186 -12.82 7.08 11.66
C GLU A 186 -12.93 6.54 10.24
N PHE A 187 -11.81 6.10 9.63
CA PHE A 187 -11.83 5.43 8.34
C PHE A 187 -12.65 4.13 8.38
N TRP A 188 -12.54 3.35 9.45
CA TRP A 188 -13.31 2.11 9.59
C TRP A 188 -14.79 2.37 9.83
N GLY A 189 -15.12 3.49 10.45
CA GLY A 189 -16.50 3.92 10.65
C GLY A 189 -17.16 4.47 9.39
N TRP A 190 -16.37 5.11 8.53
CA TRP A 190 -16.81 5.66 7.25
C TRP A 190 -17.09 4.55 6.24
#